data_708cb3242c9cc75c155327dff02ca4ef
#
_entry.id   708cb3242c9cc75c155327dff02ca4ef
#
_cell.length_a   1.000
_cell.length_b   1.000
_cell.length_c   1.000
_cell.angle_alpha   90.00
_cell.angle_beta   90.00
_cell.angle_gamma   90.00
#
_symmetry.space_group_name_H-M   'P 1'
#
loop_
_entity.id
_entity.type
_entity.pdbx_description
1 polymer ?
#
loop_
_entity_poly.entity_id
_entity_poly.type
_entity_poly.pdbx_seq_one_letter_code
_entity_poly.pdbx_strand_id
1 'polypeptide(L)'
;FESTVYPGVTEEVCVPILEKESGLVCGKDFKIGYSPERINPGDKVHRLETITKIVSGMDEETLDTVAKVYELVVEAGVYRAESIQVAEAAKVIENSQRDINIAFMNELSIIFNKMGIDTQSVLKAAGTKWNFLKFYPGLVGGHCIGVDPYYLTYRAEQMGYHSQIILSGR
;
A
#
# COMPACT_ATOMS: atom_id res chain seq x y z
N PHE A 1 14.12 -3.46 4.19
CA PHE A 1 13.21 -2.36 4.58
C PHE A 1 11.77 -2.87 4.61
N GLU A 2 10.94 -2.33 5.52
CA GLU A 2 9.53 -2.76 5.68
C GLU A 2 8.55 -1.58 5.83
N SER A 3 9.06 -0.37 6.09
CA SER A 3 8.23 0.82 6.27
C SER A 3 7.51 1.21 4.99
N THR A 4 6.26 1.71 5.10
CA THR A 4 5.54 2.27 3.95
C THR A 4 6.23 3.54 3.45
N VAL A 5 6.54 3.54 2.17
CA VAL A 5 7.23 4.64 1.48
C VAL A 5 6.67 4.81 0.06
N TYR A 6 6.95 5.94 -0.60
CA TYR A 6 6.66 6.06 -2.03
C TYR A 6 7.67 5.26 -2.87
N PRO A 7 7.31 4.83 -4.09
CA PRO A 7 8.20 4.08 -4.97
C PRO A 7 9.51 4.81 -5.25
N GLY A 8 10.62 4.10 -5.00
CA GLY A 8 11.98 4.59 -5.19
C GLY A 8 12.72 5.01 -3.91
N VAL A 9 12.05 5.14 -2.77
CA VAL A 9 12.70 5.59 -1.51
C VAL A 9 13.82 4.66 -1.09
N THR A 10 13.61 3.36 -1.13
CA THR A 10 14.62 2.40 -0.66
C THR A 10 15.92 2.53 -1.45
N GLU A 11 15.82 2.65 -2.77
CA GLU A 11 17.00 2.72 -3.66
C GLU A 11 17.54 4.14 -3.80
N GLU A 12 16.68 5.14 -4.01
CA GLU A 12 17.09 6.51 -4.33
C GLU A 12 17.46 7.35 -3.09
N VAL A 13 16.93 7.00 -1.91
CA VAL A 13 17.11 7.78 -0.68
C VAL A 13 17.88 6.98 0.36
N CYS A 14 17.42 5.76 0.69
CA CYS A 14 18.01 5.00 1.79
C CYS A 14 19.41 4.47 1.45
N VAL A 15 19.63 3.96 0.24
CA VAL A 15 20.95 3.45 -0.18
C VAL A 15 22.04 4.53 -0.08
N PRO A 16 21.89 5.73 -0.69
CA PRO A 16 22.91 6.76 -0.58
C PRO A 16 23.25 7.18 0.87
N ILE A 17 22.23 7.17 1.74
CA ILE A 17 22.44 7.47 3.18
C ILE A 17 23.24 6.35 3.84
N LEU A 18 22.88 5.08 3.59
CA LEU A 18 23.62 3.95 4.15
C LEU A 18 25.07 3.92 3.69
N GLU A 19 25.33 4.15 2.42
CA GLU A 19 26.69 4.20 1.86
C GLU A 19 27.52 5.32 2.50
N LYS A 20 26.92 6.52 2.59
CA LYS A 20 27.57 7.69 3.19
C LYS A 20 27.93 7.47 4.65
N GLU A 21 27.00 6.94 5.46
CA GLU A 21 27.18 6.82 6.91
C GLU A 21 28.01 5.58 7.29
N SER A 22 27.98 4.51 6.50
CA SER A 22 28.73 3.28 6.76
C SER A 22 30.11 3.22 6.09
N GLY A 23 30.29 3.96 4.98
CA GLY A 23 31.44 3.81 4.10
C GLY A 23 31.45 2.51 3.26
N LEU A 24 30.34 1.75 3.31
CA LEU A 24 30.16 0.53 2.54
C LEU A 24 29.48 0.82 1.20
N VAL A 25 29.62 -0.09 0.23
CA VAL A 25 29.06 0.04 -1.12
C VAL A 25 27.92 -0.97 -1.31
N CYS A 26 26.74 -0.47 -1.66
CA CYS A 26 25.58 -1.31 -1.98
C CYS A 26 25.88 -2.20 -3.20
N GLY A 27 25.42 -3.45 -3.13
CA GLY A 27 25.71 -4.45 -4.16
C GLY A 27 27.04 -5.16 -4.01
N LYS A 28 27.99 -4.59 -3.26
CA LYS A 28 29.29 -5.17 -3.00
C LYS A 28 29.43 -5.62 -1.53
N ASP A 29 29.24 -4.70 -0.61
CA ASP A 29 29.50 -4.92 0.83
C ASP A 29 28.19 -5.23 1.58
N PHE A 30 27.04 -4.79 1.07
CA PHE A 30 25.72 -5.13 1.56
C PHE A 30 24.70 -5.16 0.41
N LYS A 31 23.59 -5.82 0.67
CA LYS A 31 22.45 -5.94 -0.26
C LYS A 31 21.20 -5.36 0.38
N ILE A 32 20.24 -4.94 -0.43
CA ILE A 32 18.97 -4.39 0.03
C ILE A 32 17.77 -5.14 -0.52
N GLY A 33 16.73 -5.24 0.29
CA GLY A 33 15.42 -5.74 -0.10
C GLY A 33 14.32 -4.94 0.58
N TYR A 34 13.12 -5.09 0.07
CA TYR A 34 11.93 -4.44 0.60
C TYR A 34 10.77 -5.44 0.72
N SER A 35 10.07 -5.38 1.84
CA SER A 35 8.91 -6.22 2.10
C SER A 35 7.90 -5.46 2.95
N PRO A 36 6.82 -4.91 2.35
CA PRO A 36 5.89 -4.03 3.05
C PRO A 36 5.14 -4.75 4.18
N GLU A 37 4.86 -3.99 5.25
CA GLU A 37 3.95 -4.46 6.29
C GLU A 37 2.50 -4.34 5.81
N ARG A 38 1.75 -5.45 5.91
CA ARG A 38 0.35 -5.55 5.44
C ARG A 38 -0.63 -5.92 6.56
N ILE A 39 -0.14 -6.08 7.81
CA ILE A 39 -0.98 -6.42 8.95
C ILE A 39 -1.77 -5.19 9.38
N ASN A 40 -3.05 -5.39 9.70
CA ASN A 40 -3.87 -4.37 10.34
C ASN A 40 -3.78 -4.55 11.87
N PRO A 41 -3.37 -3.54 12.63
CA PRO A 41 -3.31 -3.62 14.08
C PRO A 41 -4.67 -4.05 14.68
N GLY A 42 -4.65 -5.09 15.50
CA GLY A 42 -5.85 -5.64 16.13
C GLY A 42 -6.61 -6.69 15.31
N ASP A 43 -6.25 -6.95 14.07
CA ASP A 43 -6.80 -8.07 13.30
C ASP A 43 -6.24 -9.40 13.83
N LYS A 44 -7.12 -10.27 14.27
CA LYS A 44 -6.76 -11.59 14.84
C LYS A 44 -6.72 -12.71 13.80
N VAL A 45 -7.24 -12.44 12.60
CA VAL A 45 -7.35 -13.42 11.52
C VAL A 45 -6.23 -13.21 10.51
N HIS A 46 -6.03 -11.98 10.06
CA HIS A 46 -5.03 -11.62 9.06
C HIS A 46 -3.72 -11.21 9.75
N ARG A 47 -2.93 -12.21 10.11
CA ARG A 47 -1.64 -12.07 10.80
C ARG A 47 -0.50 -12.34 9.84
N LEU A 48 0.73 -12.14 10.29
CA LEU A 48 1.94 -12.36 9.49
C LEU A 48 1.94 -13.76 8.83
N GLU A 49 1.55 -14.77 9.57
CA GLU A 49 1.57 -16.15 9.10
C GLU A 49 0.48 -16.43 8.05
N THR A 50 -0.66 -15.72 8.12
CA THR A 50 -1.88 -16.06 7.35
C THR A 50 -2.11 -15.18 6.13
N ILE A 51 -1.30 -14.15 5.90
CA ILE A 51 -1.39 -13.29 4.72
C ILE A 51 -0.15 -13.40 3.85
N THR A 52 -0.34 -13.47 2.52
CA THR A 52 0.79 -13.49 1.58
C THR A 52 1.66 -12.25 1.78
N LYS A 53 2.94 -12.46 2.05
CA LYS A 53 3.93 -11.38 2.19
C LYS A 53 4.53 -11.03 0.84
N ILE A 54 4.56 -9.74 0.50
CA ILE A 54 5.28 -9.28 -0.69
C ILE A 54 6.75 -9.17 -0.32
N VAL A 55 7.63 -9.70 -1.16
CA VAL A 55 9.07 -9.62 -0.98
C VAL A 55 9.75 -9.14 -2.27
N SER A 56 10.82 -8.39 -2.14
CA SER A 56 11.61 -7.91 -3.26
C SER A 56 13.09 -7.78 -2.86
N GLY A 57 13.95 -7.76 -3.84
CA GLY A 57 15.40 -7.58 -3.67
C GLY A 57 15.99 -6.78 -4.80
N MET A 58 17.16 -6.19 -4.58
CA MET A 58 17.90 -5.45 -5.59
C MET A 58 18.41 -6.33 -6.74
N ASP A 59 18.55 -7.62 -6.49
CA ASP A 59 18.90 -8.66 -7.44
C ASP A 59 18.23 -9.99 -7.05
N GLU A 60 18.34 -10.99 -7.92
CA GLU A 60 17.70 -12.29 -7.74
C GLU A 60 18.20 -13.04 -6.50
N GLU A 61 19.49 -12.97 -6.21
CA GLU A 61 20.10 -13.60 -5.03
C GLU A 61 19.52 -12.98 -3.73
N THR A 62 19.38 -11.67 -3.72
CA THR A 62 18.79 -10.96 -2.58
C THR A 62 17.31 -11.28 -2.43
N LEU A 63 16.57 -11.28 -3.53
CA LEU A 63 15.16 -11.66 -3.54
C LEU A 63 14.97 -13.08 -3.00
N ASP A 64 15.79 -14.03 -3.44
CA ASP A 64 15.77 -15.40 -2.94
C ASP A 64 16.05 -15.49 -1.44
N THR A 65 17.03 -14.73 -0.98
CA THR A 65 17.40 -14.68 0.45
C THR A 65 16.25 -14.11 1.29
N VAL A 66 15.68 -12.98 0.88
CA VAL A 66 14.55 -12.35 1.56
C VAL A 66 13.33 -13.28 1.55
N ALA A 67 13.02 -13.90 0.40
CA ALA A 67 11.91 -14.83 0.28
C ALA A 67 12.06 -16.01 1.26
N LYS A 68 13.22 -16.67 1.28
CA LYS A 68 13.51 -17.80 2.18
C LYS A 68 13.35 -17.43 3.65
N VAL A 69 13.77 -16.22 4.05
CA VAL A 69 13.62 -15.75 5.45
C VAL A 69 12.13 -15.62 5.82
N TYR A 70 11.32 -15.02 4.95
CA TYR A 70 9.88 -14.90 5.24
C TYR A 70 9.13 -16.23 5.13
N GLU A 71 9.52 -17.13 4.23
CA GLU A 71 8.94 -18.47 4.10
C GLU A 71 9.08 -19.32 5.38
N LEU A 72 10.01 -18.98 6.28
CA LEU A 72 10.13 -19.64 7.59
C LEU A 72 8.95 -19.36 8.53
N VAL A 73 8.25 -18.23 8.34
CA VAL A 73 7.21 -17.77 9.26
C VAL A 73 5.87 -17.48 8.57
N VAL A 74 5.84 -17.32 7.26
CA VAL A 74 4.64 -16.98 6.48
C VAL A 74 4.06 -18.24 5.83
N GLU A 75 3.09 -18.86 6.49
CA GLU A 75 2.43 -20.08 6.00
C GLU A 75 1.63 -19.84 4.70
N ALA A 76 1.08 -18.62 4.53
CA ALA A 76 0.37 -18.21 3.32
C ALA A 76 1.27 -18.02 2.10
N GLY A 77 2.58 -18.15 2.27
CA GLY A 77 3.58 -17.99 1.23
C GLY A 77 3.95 -16.54 0.94
N VAL A 78 4.92 -16.36 0.03
CA VAL A 78 5.42 -15.06 -0.38
C VAL A 78 5.12 -14.78 -1.85
N TYR A 79 4.87 -13.49 -2.16
CA TYR A 79 4.81 -12.99 -3.53
C TYR A 79 6.13 -12.29 -3.85
N ARG A 80 6.86 -12.80 -4.83
CA ARG A 80 8.14 -12.26 -5.30
C ARG A 80 7.87 -11.14 -6.30
N ALA A 81 8.04 -9.90 -5.88
CA ALA A 81 7.84 -8.75 -6.76
C ALA A 81 9.04 -8.58 -7.71
N GLU A 82 8.76 -8.09 -8.92
CA GLU A 82 9.75 -7.90 -9.98
C GLU A 82 10.83 -6.86 -9.64
N SER A 83 10.52 -5.93 -8.74
CA SER A 83 11.46 -4.93 -8.24
C SER A 83 11.05 -4.39 -6.87
N ILE A 84 11.99 -3.71 -6.20
CA ILE A 84 11.73 -2.99 -4.95
C ILE A 84 10.63 -1.94 -5.17
N GLN A 85 10.70 -1.17 -6.25
CA GLN A 85 9.72 -0.13 -6.55
C GLN A 85 8.30 -0.70 -6.78
N VAL A 86 8.17 -1.88 -7.38
CA VAL A 86 6.88 -2.57 -7.53
C VAL A 86 6.30 -2.95 -6.17
N ALA A 87 7.13 -3.46 -5.26
CA ALA A 87 6.69 -3.82 -3.92
C ALA A 87 6.29 -2.58 -3.07
N GLU A 88 7.04 -1.47 -3.19
CA GLU A 88 6.71 -0.17 -2.58
C GLU A 88 5.38 0.37 -3.12
N ALA A 89 5.20 0.36 -4.44
CA ALA A 89 3.97 0.81 -5.10
C ALA A 89 2.76 -0.01 -4.67
N ALA A 90 2.88 -1.34 -4.62
CA ALA A 90 1.80 -2.23 -4.22
C ALA A 90 1.24 -1.85 -2.84
N LYS A 91 2.11 -1.56 -1.88
CA LYS A 91 1.69 -1.14 -0.53
C LYS A 91 0.90 0.17 -0.54
N VAL A 92 1.38 1.16 -1.26
CA VAL A 92 0.73 2.48 -1.28
C VAL A 92 -0.63 2.44 -1.97
N ILE A 93 -0.77 1.66 -3.06
CA ILE A 93 -2.05 1.58 -3.77
C ILE A 93 -3.13 0.81 -2.98
N GLU A 94 -2.78 -0.16 -2.13
CA GLU A 94 -3.74 -0.86 -1.28
C GLU A 94 -4.52 0.10 -0.38
N ASN A 95 -3.84 1.08 0.21
CA ASN A 95 -4.44 2.08 1.08
C ASN A 95 -5.09 3.21 0.29
N SER A 96 -4.47 3.68 -0.79
CA SER A 96 -5.03 4.73 -1.66
C SER A 96 -6.35 4.29 -2.31
N GLN A 97 -6.45 3.05 -2.77
CA GLN A 97 -7.68 2.49 -3.32
C GLN A 97 -8.81 2.53 -2.28
N ARG A 98 -8.52 2.12 -1.04
CA ARG A 98 -9.51 2.12 0.05
C ARG A 98 -9.98 3.53 0.37
N ASP A 99 -9.06 4.47 0.47
CA ASP A 99 -9.34 5.88 0.75
C ASP A 99 -10.28 6.49 -0.31
N ILE A 100 -9.93 6.35 -1.58
CA ILE A 100 -10.74 6.88 -2.69
C ILE A 100 -12.14 6.24 -2.73
N ASN A 101 -12.24 4.93 -2.52
CA ASN A 101 -13.53 4.26 -2.51
C ASN A 101 -14.42 4.72 -1.33
N ILE A 102 -13.84 4.96 -0.15
CA ILE A 102 -14.59 5.49 0.99
C ILE A 102 -15.03 6.94 0.71
N ALA A 103 -14.13 7.77 0.16
CA ALA A 103 -14.47 9.14 -0.23
C ALA A 103 -15.62 9.18 -1.24
N PHE A 104 -15.59 8.31 -2.24
CA PHE A 104 -16.69 8.16 -3.20
C PHE A 104 -18.02 7.78 -2.51
N MET A 105 -18.00 6.84 -1.56
CA MET A 105 -19.20 6.48 -0.80
C MET A 105 -19.72 7.64 0.07
N ASN A 106 -18.80 8.44 0.64
CA ASN A 106 -19.16 9.63 1.40
C ASN A 106 -19.87 10.67 0.51
N GLU A 107 -19.33 10.93 -0.68
CA GLU A 107 -19.97 11.84 -1.65
C GLU A 107 -21.36 11.34 -2.08
N LEU A 108 -21.49 10.05 -2.39
CA LEU A 108 -22.79 9.44 -2.69
C LEU A 108 -23.78 9.61 -1.56
N SER A 109 -23.34 9.49 -0.30
CA SER A 109 -24.23 9.69 0.86
C SER A 109 -24.78 11.12 0.95
N ILE A 110 -23.96 12.11 0.59
CA ILE A 110 -24.39 13.52 0.53
C ILE A 110 -25.39 13.73 -0.59
N ILE A 111 -25.12 13.18 -1.79
CA ILE A 111 -25.99 13.27 -2.96
C ILE A 111 -27.35 12.63 -2.64
N PHE A 112 -27.38 11.40 -2.15
CA PHE A 112 -28.61 10.69 -1.84
C PHE A 112 -29.42 11.36 -0.74
N ASN A 113 -28.76 11.90 0.28
CA ASN A 113 -29.44 12.69 1.30
C ASN A 113 -30.17 13.91 0.70
N LYS A 114 -29.53 14.64 -0.22
CA LYS A 114 -30.17 15.77 -0.94
C LYS A 114 -31.34 15.32 -1.83
N MET A 115 -31.32 14.10 -2.31
CA MET A 115 -32.39 13.50 -3.11
C MET A 115 -33.51 12.87 -2.26
N GLY A 116 -33.39 12.81 -0.94
CA GLY A 116 -34.30 12.11 -0.04
C GLY A 116 -34.26 10.58 -0.16
N ILE A 117 -33.11 10.02 -0.60
CA ILE A 117 -32.91 8.59 -0.81
C ILE A 117 -32.04 8.04 0.33
N ASP A 118 -32.43 6.90 0.90
CA ASP A 118 -31.63 6.24 1.91
C ASP A 118 -30.40 5.56 1.30
N THR A 119 -29.22 6.02 1.67
CA THR A 119 -27.93 5.53 1.17
C THR A 119 -27.74 4.05 1.44
N GLN A 120 -28.13 3.56 2.63
CA GLN A 120 -27.96 2.15 2.99
C GLN A 120 -28.81 1.23 2.09
N SER A 121 -30.03 1.65 1.79
CA SER A 121 -30.90 0.92 0.86
C SER A 121 -30.31 0.84 -0.54
N VAL A 122 -29.73 1.94 -1.04
CA VAL A 122 -29.05 1.96 -2.33
C VAL A 122 -27.86 1.01 -2.35
N LEU A 123 -26.98 1.09 -1.34
CA LEU A 123 -25.80 0.23 -1.25
C LEU A 123 -26.18 -1.26 -1.10
N LYS A 124 -27.24 -1.56 -0.36
CA LYS A 124 -27.78 -2.93 -0.25
C LYS A 124 -28.26 -3.44 -1.61
N ALA A 125 -29.01 -2.65 -2.35
CA ALA A 125 -29.49 -3.00 -3.68
C ALA A 125 -28.32 -3.17 -4.67
N ALA A 126 -27.40 -2.22 -4.73
CA ALA A 126 -26.23 -2.29 -5.59
C ALA A 126 -25.35 -3.50 -5.25
N GLY A 127 -25.20 -3.82 -3.97
CA GLY A 127 -24.43 -4.95 -3.44
C GLY A 127 -24.97 -6.33 -3.80
N THR A 128 -26.15 -6.42 -4.44
CA THR A 128 -26.66 -7.68 -4.99
C THR A 128 -25.95 -8.09 -6.29
N LYS A 129 -25.27 -7.14 -6.95
CA LYS A 129 -24.51 -7.44 -8.15
C LYS A 129 -23.16 -8.08 -7.77
N TRP A 130 -22.84 -9.18 -8.40
CA TRP A 130 -21.65 -10.01 -8.07
C TRP A 130 -20.31 -9.27 -8.13
N ASN A 131 -20.16 -8.27 -8.99
CA ASN A 131 -18.92 -7.50 -9.16
C ASN A 131 -18.97 -6.09 -8.53
N PHE A 132 -19.96 -5.80 -7.69
CA PHE A 132 -20.00 -4.56 -6.94
C PHE A 132 -19.05 -4.62 -5.74
N LEU A 133 -18.09 -3.71 -5.69
CA LEU A 133 -17.16 -3.60 -4.58
C LEU A 133 -17.86 -2.93 -3.38
N LYS A 134 -17.98 -3.64 -2.28
CA LYS A 134 -18.71 -3.20 -1.09
C LYS A 134 -17.84 -2.29 -0.23
N PHE A 135 -18.00 -0.99 -0.43
CA PHE A 135 -17.52 0.05 0.46
C PHE A 135 -18.71 0.80 1.08
N TYR A 136 -18.48 1.46 2.20
CA TYR A 136 -19.52 2.16 2.95
C TYR A 136 -19.05 3.56 3.31
N PRO A 137 -19.96 4.55 3.44
CA PRO A 137 -19.62 5.86 3.98
C PRO A 137 -19.03 5.75 5.39
N GLY A 138 -18.01 6.54 5.66
CA GLY A 138 -17.37 6.54 6.97
C GLY A 138 -16.18 7.47 7.03
N LEU A 139 -15.61 7.61 8.22
CA LEU A 139 -14.36 8.32 8.41
C LEU A 139 -13.20 7.42 8.07
N VAL A 140 -12.25 7.97 7.33
CA VAL A 140 -10.95 7.36 7.14
C VAL A 140 -10.09 7.74 8.33
N GLY A 141 -9.77 6.77 9.15
CA GLY A 141 -8.96 6.96 10.36
C GLY A 141 -7.73 6.06 10.39
N GLY A 142 -6.88 6.29 11.38
CA GLY A 142 -5.64 5.56 11.57
C GLY A 142 -4.46 6.18 10.83
N HIS A 143 -3.28 5.62 11.11
CA HIS A 143 -2.01 6.18 10.66
C HIS A 143 -1.77 5.96 9.16
N CYS A 144 -2.17 4.80 8.61
CA CYS A 144 -1.79 4.40 7.26
C CYS A 144 -2.70 5.01 6.18
N ILE A 145 -4.05 4.81 6.26
CA ILE A 145 -4.98 5.26 5.21
C ILE A 145 -4.97 6.79 5.10
N GLY A 146 -4.78 7.48 6.24
CA GLY A 146 -4.72 8.95 6.29
C GLY A 146 -3.45 9.57 5.68
N VAL A 147 -2.38 8.81 5.51
CA VAL A 147 -1.04 9.32 5.16
C VAL A 147 -0.51 8.75 3.84
N ASP A 148 -0.67 7.44 3.61
CA ASP A 148 -0.05 6.76 2.47
C ASP A 148 -0.41 7.35 1.09
N PRO A 149 -1.66 7.81 0.81
CA PRO A 149 -1.97 8.44 -0.46
C PRO A 149 -1.13 9.69 -0.75
N TYR A 150 -0.71 10.44 0.31
CA TYR A 150 0.16 11.59 0.12
C TYR A 150 1.58 11.22 -0.32
N TYR A 151 2.08 10.06 0.06
CA TYR A 151 3.37 9.59 -0.44
C TYR A 151 3.37 9.44 -1.95
N LEU A 152 2.29 8.87 -2.50
CA LEU A 152 2.16 8.68 -3.95
C LEU A 152 1.96 10.02 -4.69
N THR A 153 1.12 10.92 -4.14
CA THR A 153 0.93 12.25 -4.74
C THR A 153 2.20 13.10 -4.69
N TYR A 154 2.95 13.04 -3.59
CA TYR A 154 4.24 13.70 -3.47
C TYR A 154 5.23 13.23 -4.55
N ARG A 155 5.34 11.91 -4.76
CA ARG A 155 6.20 11.36 -5.82
C ARG A 155 5.73 11.77 -7.21
N ALA A 156 4.43 11.74 -7.46
CA ALA A 156 3.83 12.16 -8.72
C ALA A 156 4.16 13.64 -9.03
N GLU A 157 4.06 14.53 -8.05
CA GLU A 157 4.41 15.95 -8.20
C GLU A 157 5.89 16.16 -8.51
N GLN A 158 6.79 15.41 -7.86
CA GLN A 158 8.21 15.44 -8.20
C GLN A 158 8.48 15.06 -9.67
N MET A 159 7.64 14.20 -10.24
CA MET A 159 7.69 13.78 -11.64
C MET A 159 6.89 14.71 -12.58
N GLY A 160 6.34 15.81 -12.08
CA GLY A 160 5.57 16.78 -12.85
C GLY A 160 4.11 16.37 -13.11
N TYR A 161 3.56 15.40 -12.36
CA TYR A 161 2.18 14.97 -12.51
C TYR A 161 1.33 15.34 -11.29
N HIS A 162 0.26 16.09 -11.52
CA HIS A 162 -0.72 16.44 -10.49
C HIS A 162 -1.83 15.38 -10.40
N SER A 163 -1.89 14.68 -9.28
CA SER A 163 -2.82 13.55 -9.06
C SER A 163 -4.23 14.03 -8.74
N GLN A 164 -5.09 14.16 -9.74
CA GLN A 164 -6.46 14.68 -9.55
C GLN A 164 -7.34 13.74 -8.73
N ILE A 165 -7.37 12.45 -9.07
CA ILE A 165 -8.27 11.47 -8.44
C ILE A 165 -7.85 11.21 -6.98
N ILE A 166 -6.56 11.01 -6.72
CA ILE A 166 -6.07 10.72 -5.37
C ILE A 166 -6.31 11.93 -4.45
N LEU A 167 -6.07 13.14 -4.95
CA LEU A 167 -6.28 14.38 -4.19
C LEU A 167 -7.75 14.71 -3.96
N SER A 168 -8.66 14.30 -4.86
CA SER A 168 -10.09 14.54 -4.70
C SER A 168 -10.73 13.72 -3.56
N GLY A 169 -10.09 12.67 -3.10
CA GLY A 169 -10.52 11.87 -1.96
C GLY A 169 -10.25 12.52 -0.59
N ARG A 170 -9.67 13.74 -0.58
CA ARG A 170 -9.12 14.40 0.60
C ARG A 170 -9.82 15.70 0.97
#